data_a9e4bd39e495c2c89abc94a9d76fd235
#
_entry.id   a9e4bd39e495c2c89abc94a9d76fd235
#
_cell.length_a   1.000
_cell.length_b   1.000
_cell.length_c   1.000
_cell.angle_alpha   90.00
_cell.angle_beta   90.00
_cell.angle_gamma   90.00
#
_symmetry.space_group_name_H-M   'P 1'
#
loop_
_entity.id
_entity.type
_entity.pdbx_description
1 polymer ?
#
loop_
_entity_poly.entity_id
_entity_poly.type
_entity_poly.pdbx_seq_one_letter_code
_entity_poly.pdbx_strand_id
1 'polypeptide(L)'
;MKRRIAVALTLGLFASTLFAGGGKETAPSKSSGLTVNGTDTVPGWTLNKDKPITFDWYINFSWFARQWGDSAVSKYITEKTGVNVRFIVPAGSEMEKLNSMIAGNTLPDLITLGWWESQVSMMIDAGLVGALDELAEQYDPVFLKTANPEKLGWYRQADGKVYGYPNASFTPQDYITYKGKLTSNETFLVRKDMYEALGKPDMTTPEGFLGALRAAKAKFPEINGQPLIGLGLQEFTELGNASLEKYLQNFLAIPSEENGKFVDRRLGNDNPEYIRWLKALRQATREGLIPTDVFVDKRSQMEEKIAQGRYFAMLYQNWDMQAAQMALYAKDPNSIYIAVDGPKNTKKSAHTLGGGGISGWTVTMISKNCKDKARAIQFLQYLISEEGQMDTCFGIPDVTYTLKNGVPTLTPEVEKLDQTDKNLQETRYGVQYTYWMLMDNAWQTQWGAKYSPALEQPQLWTRPYVTSFAAYDNVQIAPGSDEDLIFSEIQRRWGKDLPLMLRAKTDAEFDKIWADFQTFKKSIGYEKLQAAQTVMLNANKQKLGIK
;
A
#
# COMPACT_ATOMS: atom_id res chain seq x y z
N MET A 1 -30.88 52.61 -21.79
CA MET A 1 -31.02 52.22 -23.21
C MET A 1 -30.92 50.67 -23.30
N LYS A 2 -32.04 50.07 -23.59
CA LYS A 2 -32.16 48.58 -23.70
C LYS A 2 -31.78 48.14 -25.12
N ARG A 3 -30.93 47.15 -25.28
CA ARG A 3 -30.90 46.35 -26.53
C ARG A 3 -31.05 44.89 -26.20
N ARG A 4 -32.20 44.34 -26.58
CA ARG A 4 -32.50 42.90 -26.64
C ARG A 4 -31.94 42.39 -27.96
N ILE A 5 -31.23 41.24 -27.92
CA ILE A 5 -30.95 40.46 -29.13
C ILE A 5 -31.68 39.13 -28.96
N ALA A 6 -32.62 38.91 -29.91
CA ALA A 6 -33.32 37.64 -30.05
C ALA A 6 -32.47 36.72 -30.94
N VAL A 7 -32.33 35.46 -30.53
CA VAL A 7 -31.77 34.39 -31.35
C VAL A 7 -32.91 33.46 -31.72
N ALA A 8 -33.16 33.32 -33.01
CA ALA A 8 -34.17 32.47 -33.60
C ALA A 8 -33.71 31.00 -33.59
N LEU A 9 -34.56 30.12 -33.07
CA LEU A 9 -34.45 28.66 -33.25
C LEU A 9 -34.95 28.29 -34.64
N THR A 10 -34.10 27.66 -35.44
CA THR A 10 -34.49 26.95 -36.65
C THR A 10 -34.52 25.44 -36.34
N LEU A 11 -35.72 24.86 -36.31
CA LEU A 11 -35.95 23.42 -36.32
C LEU A 11 -35.67 22.88 -37.73
N GLY A 12 -34.69 22.01 -37.85
CA GLY A 12 -34.49 21.17 -39.02
C GLY A 12 -34.98 19.74 -38.75
N LEU A 13 -36.10 19.34 -39.33
CA LEU A 13 -36.51 17.94 -39.40
C LEU A 13 -35.56 17.20 -40.35
N PHE A 14 -34.86 16.18 -39.84
CA PHE A 14 -34.26 15.16 -40.68
C PHE A 14 -34.96 13.82 -40.46
N ALA A 15 -35.47 13.29 -41.56
CA ALA A 15 -36.15 12.00 -41.64
C ALA A 15 -35.15 10.87 -41.39
N SER A 16 -35.48 9.99 -40.48
CA SER A 16 -34.75 8.74 -40.18
C SER A 16 -35.07 7.69 -41.26
N THR A 17 -34.10 7.36 -42.08
CA THR A 17 -34.09 6.11 -42.87
C THR A 17 -33.43 5.00 -42.04
N LEU A 18 -34.23 4.02 -41.66
CA LEU A 18 -33.76 2.75 -41.09
C LEU A 18 -32.98 1.99 -42.16
N PHE A 19 -31.67 1.86 -41.96
CA PHE A 19 -30.86 0.80 -42.56
C PHE A 19 -30.58 -0.27 -41.50
N ALA A 20 -31.26 -1.39 -41.64
CA ALA A 20 -30.88 -2.63 -40.99
C ALA A 20 -29.61 -3.16 -41.67
N GLY A 21 -28.44 -2.84 -41.13
CA GLY A 21 -27.17 -3.44 -41.49
C GLY A 21 -26.77 -4.43 -40.44
N GLY A 22 -26.91 -5.73 -40.68
CA GLY A 22 -26.34 -6.80 -39.88
C GLY A 22 -24.82 -6.64 -39.84
N GLY A 23 -24.30 -6.14 -38.70
CA GLY A 23 -22.90 -6.15 -38.41
C GLY A 23 -22.47 -7.61 -38.25
N LYS A 24 -21.71 -8.11 -39.20
CA LYS A 24 -20.91 -9.33 -38.98
C LYS A 24 -20.00 -9.05 -37.78
N GLU A 25 -20.16 -9.84 -36.74
CA GLU A 25 -19.09 -9.98 -35.72
C GLU A 25 -17.79 -10.27 -36.47
N THR A 26 -16.90 -9.31 -36.47
CA THR A 26 -15.54 -9.54 -36.90
C THR A 26 -14.92 -10.49 -35.88
N ALA A 27 -14.68 -11.71 -36.31
CA ALA A 27 -13.86 -12.66 -35.56
C ALA A 27 -12.59 -11.95 -35.08
N PRO A 28 -12.11 -12.25 -33.86
CA PRO A 28 -10.93 -11.63 -33.30
C PRO A 28 -9.80 -11.74 -34.32
N SER A 29 -9.12 -10.64 -34.62
CA SER A 29 -7.99 -10.61 -35.54
C SER A 29 -7.00 -11.68 -35.08
N LYS A 30 -6.68 -12.62 -35.94
CA LYS A 30 -5.62 -13.59 -35.68
C LYS A 30 -4.37 -12.79 -35.34
N SER A 31 -3.90 -12.85 -34.10
CA SER A 31 -2.62 -12.31 -33.69
C SER A 31 -1.56 -12.95 -34.60
N SER A 32 -1.05 -12.17 -35.53
CA SER A 32 -0.22 -12.68 -36.61
C SER A 32 1.08 -13.24 -36.01
N GLY A 33 1.19 -14.55 -36.01
CA GLY A 33 2.43 -15.27 -35.80
C GLY A 33 2.90 -15.50 -34.38
N LEU A 34 2.04 -15.30 -33.35
CA LEU A 34 2.39 -15.68 -31.98
C LEU A 34 2.23 -17.18 -31.75
N THR A 35 3.17 -17.77 -31.03
CA THR A 35 3.05 -19.13 -30.53
C THR A 35 2.18 -19.10 -29.29
N VAL A 36 0.98 -19.66 -29.37
CA VAL A 36 0.09 -19.84 -28.23
C VAL A 36 0.55 -21.10 -27.48
N ASN A 37 0.65 -21.00 -26.16
CA ASN A 37 0.99 -22.15 -25.33
C ASN A 37 -0.25 -23.06 -25.23
N GLY A 38 -0.26 -24.11 -26.03
CA GLY A 38 -1.33 -25.14 -25.99
C GLY A 38 -1.16 -26.16 -24.86
N THR A 39 -0.08 -26.04 -24.05
CA THR A 39 0.21 -26.91 -22.91
C THR A 39 0.39 -26.09 -21.66
N ASP A 40 0.09 -26.67 -20.52
CA ASP A 40 0.29 -26.09 -19.20
C ASP A 40 1.65 -26.42 -18.57
N THR A 41 2.63 -26.80 -19.40
CA THR A 41 3.95 -27.25 -18.97
C THR A 41 5.09 -26.34 -19.40
N VAL A 42 4.90 -25.54 -20.44
CA VAL A 42 5.93 -24.61 -20.97
C VAL A 42 5.46 -23.17 -20.78
N PRO A 43 6.20 -22.33 -20.04
CA PRO A 43 5.84 -20.94 -19.86
C PRO A 43 5.77 -20.19 -21.20
N GLY A 44 4.65 -19.50 -21.44
CA GLY A 44 4.37 -18.86 -22.72
C GLY A 44 5.37 -17.76 -23.11
N TRP A 45 5.96 -17.07 -22.13
CA TRP A 45 6.97 -16.04 -22.39
C TRP A 45 8.23 -16.60 -23.07
N THR A 46 8.57 -17.88 -22.85
CA THR A 46 9.73 -18.52 -23.48
C THR A 46 9.54 -18.74 -24.98
N LEU A 47 8.28 -18.86 -25.42
CA LEU A 47 7.92 -19.22 -26.81
C LEU A 47 7.98 -18.02 -27.78
N ASN A 48 7.92 -16.81 -27.24
CA ASN A 48 7.79 -15.58 -28.05
C ASN A 48 8.87 -14.53 -27.75
N LYS A 49 9.97 -14.91 -27.11
CA LYS A 49 11.06 -13.99 -26.74
C LYS A 49 11.69 -13.27 -27.95
N ASP A 50 11.71 -13.91 -29.10
CA ASP A 50 12.28 -13.34 -30.33
C ASP A 50 11.35 -12.38 -31.06
N LYS A 51 10.17 -12.10 -30.50
CA LYS A 51 9.19 -11.17 -31.03
C LYS A 51 9.07 -9.97 -30.06
N PRO A 52 9.92 -8.94 -30.19
CA PRO A 52 9.96 -7.84 -29.26
C PRO A 52 8.65 -7.07 -29.27
N ILE A 53 8.19 -6.69 -28.06
CA ILE A 53 7.02 -5.84 -27.86
C ILE A 53 7.30 -4.83 -26.75
N THR A 54 6.70 -3.64 -26.85
CA THR A 54 6.74 -2.64 -25.76
C THR A 54 5.32 -2.45 -25.25
N PHE A 55 5.10 -2.70 -23.95
CA PHE A 55 3.85 -2.40 -23.28
C PHE A 55 3.88 -1.03 -22.63
N ASP A 56 2.76 -0.32 -22.74
CA ASP A 56 2.47 0.86 -21.95
C ASP A 56 1.84 0.42 -20.62
N TRP A 57 2.52 0.72 -19.52
CA TRP A 57 2.09 0.32 -18.19
C TRP A 57 1.81 1.54 -17.32
N TYR A 58 0.53 1.76 -17.02
CA TYR A 58 0.13 2.84 -16.12
C TYR A 58 0.31 2.43 -14.65
N ILE A 59 1.03 3.27 -13.92
CA ILE A 59 1.24 3.14 -12.47
C ILE A 59 0.55 4.31 -11.79
N ASN A 60 -0.51 4.07 -11.01
CA ASN A 60 -1.31 5.12 -10.38
C ASN A 60 -0.66 5.69 -9.10
N PHE A 61 0.65 5.96 -9.16
CA PHE A 61 1.42 6.55 -8.06
C PHE A 61 2.36 7.62 -8.63
N SER A 62 2.07 8.89 -8.33
CA SER A 62 2.81 10.05 -8.84
C SER A 62 4.27 10.09 -8.40
N TRP A 63 4.61 9.43 -7.28
CA TRP A 63 5.97 9.31 -6.78
C TRP A 63 6.83 8.26 -7.51
N PHE A 64 6.24 7.39 -8.32
CA PHE A 64 6.98 6.37 -9.06
C PHE A 64 7.78 7.01 -10.20
N ALA A 65 9.11 7.03 -10.08
CA ALA A 65 10.01 7.71 -11.00
C ALA A 65 10.94 6.77 -11.78
N ARG A 66 10.71 5.46 -11.72
CA ARG A 66 11.59 4.48 -12.37
C ARG A 66 11.30 4.36 -13.85
N GLN A 67 12.35 4.16 -14.64
CA GLN A 67 12.27 3.89 -16.08
C GLN A 67 12.66 2.44 -16.35
N TRP A 68 12.05 1.85 -17.37
CA TRP A 68 12.44 0.54 -17.86
C TRP A 68 13.48 0.73 -18.97
N GLY A 69 14.47 -0.19 -19.04
CA GLY A 69 15.54 -0.17 -20.04
C GLY A 69 16.81 0.55 -19.60
N ASP A 70 16.81 1.23 -18.45
CA ASP A 70 17.99 1.91 -17.91
C ASP A 70 18.85 0.98 -17.06
N SER A 71 18.24 0.23 -16.15
CA SER A 71 18.94 -0.68 -15.25
C SER A 71 19.38 -1.99 -15.90
N ALA A 72 20.37 -2.66 -15.29
CA ALA A 72 20.84 -3.97 -15.74
C ALA A 72 19.71 -5.01 -15.72
N VAL A 73 18.88 -5.03 -14.68
CA VAL A 73 17.77 -5.99 -14.52
C VAL A 73 16.69 -5.76 -15.58
N SER A 74 16.27 -4.53 -15.84
CA SER A 74 15.25 -4.28 -16.87
C SER A 74 15.71 -4.68 -18.26
N LYS A 75 17.00 -4.46 -18.59
CA LYS A 75 17.60 -4.93 -19.84
C LYS A 75 17.63 -6.46 -19.91
N TYR A 76 18.06 -7.10 -18.82
CA TYR A 76 18.11 -8.55 -18.72
C TYR A 76 16.73 -9.21 -18.89
N ILE A 77 15.70 -8.67 -18.23
CA ILE A 77 14.32 -9.15 -18.36
C ILE A 77 13.81 -8.93 -19.80
N THR A 78 14.10 -7.78 -20.41
CA THR A 78 13.72 -7.51 -21.81
C THR A 78 14.38 -8.49 -22.77
N GLU A 79 15.68 -8.77 -22.61
CA GLU A 79 16.41 -9.76 -23.42
C GLU A 79 15.84 -11.17 -23.23
N LYS A 80 15.52 -11.53 -21.99
CA LYS A 80 14.99 -12.85 -21.62
C LYS A 80 13.57 -13.09 -22.14
N THR A 81 12.70 -12.08 -22.11
CA THR A 81 11.27 -12.22 -22.42
C THR A 81 10.85 -11.63 -23.77
N GLY A 82 11.67 -10.80 -24.38
CA GLY A 82 11.31 -9.98 -25.55
C GLY A 82 10.34 -8.84 -25.21
N VAL A 83 10.06 -8.57 -23.91
CA VAL A 83 9.13 -7.54 -23.48
C VAL A 83 9.89 -6.32 -22.95
N ASN A 84 9.60 -5.16 -23.54
CA ASN A 84 9.99 -3.85 -23.04
C ASN A 84 8.78 -3.15 -22.40
N VAL A 85 9.00 -2.21 -21.49
CA VAL A 85 7.94 -1.48 -20.81
C VAL A 85 8.17 0.02 -20.91
N ARG A 86 7.08 0.77 -21.13
CA ARG A 86 7.05 2.21 -20.98
C ARG A 86 6.09 2.56 -19.85
N PHE A 87 6.62 3.03 -18.72
CA PHE A 87 5.79 3.45 -17.61
C PHE A 87 5.12 4.78 -17.89
N ILE A 88 3.86 4.88 -17.51
CA ILE A 88 3.05 6.09 -17.53
C ILE A 88 2.59 6.36 -16.10
N VAL A 89 2.94 7.52 -15.56
CA VAL A 89 2.57 7.94 -14.21
C VAL A 89 1.78 9.26 -14.25
N PRO A 90 0.92 9.54 -13.26
CA PRO A 90 0.25 10.83 -13.17
C PRO A 90 1.25 11.93 -12.77
N ALA A 91 1.15 13.09 -13.44
CA ALA A 91 2.01 14.25 -13.13
C ALA A 91 1.45 15.13 -11.99
N GLY A 92 0.33 14.73 -11.38
CA GLY A 92 -0.38 15.49 -10.33
C GLY A 92 -1.41 14.60 -9.65
N SER A 93 -2.69 14.96 -9.74
CA SER A 93 -3.76 14.15 -9.17
C SER A 93 -3.86 12.77 -9.82
N GLU A 94 -3.58 11.73 -9.03
CA GLU A 94 -3.63 10.33 -9.45
C GLU A 94 -5.05 9.96 -9.92
N MET A 95 -6.06 10.40 -9.16
CA MET A 95 -7.46 10.13 -9.43
C MET A 95 -7.96 10.80 -10.73
N GLU A 96 -7.58 12.03 -10.98
CA GLU A 96 -8.03 12.76 -12.19
C GLU A 96 -7.49 12.12 -13.46
N LYS A 97 -6.23 11.73 -13.47
CA LYS A 97 -5.60 11.08 -14.61
C LYS A 97 -6.26 9.76 -14.94
N LEU A 98 -6.45 8.91 -13.93
CA LEU A 98 -7.06 7.59 -14.10
C LEU A 98 -8.54 7.71 -14.52
N ASN A 99 -9.32 8.57 -13.85
CA ASN A 99 -10.72 8.80 -14.20
C ASN A 99 -10.88 9.33 -15.64
N SER A 100 -9.98 10.19 -16.10
CA SER A 100 -9.98 10.67 -17.48
C SER A 100 -9.74 9.52 -18.48
N MET A 101 -8.83 8.61 -18.19
CA MET A 101 -8.56 7.44 -19.06
C MET A 101 -9.73 6.45 -19.04
N ILE A 102 -10.38 6.23 -17.90
CA ILE A 102 -11.58 5.39 -17.78
C ILE A 102 -12.72 5.99 -18.63
N ALA A 103 -13.03 7.28 -18.42
CA ALA A 103 -14.09 7.95 -19.13
C ALA A 103 -13.85 8.03 -20.65
N GLY A 104 -12.60 8.19 -21.06
CA GLY A 104 -12.19 8.23 -22.47
C GLY A 104 -12.00 6.86 -23.11
N ASN A 105 -12.10 5.76 -22.37
CA ASN A 105 -11.72 4.40 -22.80
C ASN A 105 -10.33 4.36 -23.43
N THR A 106 -9.37 5.05 -22.80
CA THR A 106 -7.97 5.20 -23.27
C THR A 106 -6.96 4.57 -22.34
N LEU A 107 -7.38 3.54 -21.59
CA LEU A 107 -6.48 2.79 -20.72
C LEU A 107 -5.35 2.18 -21.54
N PRO A 108 -4.08 2.24 -21.05
CA PRO A 108 -2.94 1.60 -21.71
C PRO A 108 -2.99 0.08 -21.57
N ASP A 109 -1.92 -0.62 -21.95
CA ASP A 109 -1.90 -2.09 -21.99
C ASP A 109 -2.06 -2.72 -20.61
N LEU A 110 -1.31 -2.22 -19.61
CA LEU A 110 -1.30 -2.70 -18.23
C LEU A 110 -1.61 -1.54 -17.28
N ILE A 111 -2.31 -1.84 -16.18
CA ILE A 111 -2.67 -0.87 -15.16
C ILE A 111 -2.35 -1.44 -13.78
N THR A 112 -1.66 -0.67 -12.94
CA THR A 112 -1.43 -0.98 -11.53
C THR A 112 -1.89 0.19 -10.66
N LEU A 113 -2.73 -0.11 -9.65
CA LEU A 113 -3.28 0.85 -8.71
C LEU A 113 -3.49 0.19 -7.33
N GLY A 114 -3.80 0.97 -6.31
CA GLY A 114 -4.16 0.44 -4.99
C GLY A 114 -5.43 -0.41 -5.08
N TRP A 115 -5.41 -1.60 -4.47
CA TRP A 115 -6.57 -2.50 -4.50
C TRP A 115 -7.83 -1.88 -3.87
N TRP A 116 -7.66 -0.90 -2.99
CA TRP A 116 -8.74 -0.17 -2.27
C TRP A 116 -9.35 0.97 -3.09
N GLU A 117 -8.78 1.31 -4.24
CA GLU A 117 -9.27 2.39 -5.09
C GLU A 117 -10.55 1.95 -5.82
N SER A 118 -11.58 2.80 -5.78
CA SER A 118 -12.88 2.51 -6.41
C SER A 118 -12.80 2.29 -7.92
N GLN A 119 -11.74 2.79 -8.56
CA GLN A 119 -11.47 2.59 -9.98
C GLN A 119 -11.25 1.12 -10.35
N VAL A 120 -10.86 0.26 -9.40
CA VAL A 120 -10.75 -1.19 -9.63
C VAL A 120 -12.12 -1.75 -10.04
N SER A 121 -13.15 -1.55 -9.22
CA SER A 121 -14.51 -2.00 -9.53
C SER A 121 -15.09 -1.27 -10.74
N MET A 122 -14.88 0.04 -10.87
CA MET A 122 -15.35 0.82 -12.02
C MET A 122 -14.83 0.27 -13.35
N MET A 123 -13.56 -0.11 -13.44
CA MET A 123 -12.97 -0.69 -14.66
C MET A 123 -13.53 -2.09 -14.96
N ILE A 124 -13.77 -2.90 -13.92
CA ILE A 124 -14.37 -4.25 -14.06
C ILE A 124 -15.81 -4.12 -14.55
N ASP A 125 -16.65 -3.33 -13.87
CA ASP A 125 -18.08 -3.17 -14.16
C ASP A 125 -18.31 -2.55 -15.54
N ALA A 126 -17.44 -1.63 -15.96
CA ALA A 126 -17.48 -1.04 -17.30
C ALA A 126 -16.87 -1.96 -18.40
N GLY A 127 -16.37 -3.14 -18.05
CA GLY A 127 -15.75 -4.08 -18.99
C GLY A 127 -14.50 -3.52 -19.68
N LEU A 128 -13.70 -2.69 -18.98
CA LEU A 128 -12.50 -2.04 -19.52
C LEU A 128 -11.23 -2.87 -19.31
N VAL A 129 -11.31 -3.97 -18.56
CA VAL A 129 -10.21 -4.89 -18.26
C VAL A 129 -10.59 -6.32 -18.63
N GLY A 130 -9.60 -7.13 -18.99
CA GLY A 130 -9.77 -8.54 -19.34
C GLY A 130 -9.71 -9.45 -18.12
N ALA A 131 -10.44 -10.55 -18.15
CA ALA A 131 -10.35 -11.58 -17.14
C ALA A 131 -9.04 -12.37 -17.30
N LEU A 132 -8.18 -12.36 -16.26
CA LEU A 132 -6.86 -12.97 -16.31
C LEU A 132 -6.93 -14.50 -16.45
N ASP A 133 -7.92 -15.13 -15.82
CA ASP A 133 -8.15 -16.58 -15.93
C ASP A 133 -8.56 -16.98 -17.36
N GLU A 134 -9.47 -16.24 -18.01
CA GLU A 134 -9.84 -16.50 -19.41
C GLU A 134 -8.66 -16.25 -20.36
N LEU A 135 -7.90 -15.17 -20.13
CA LEU A 135 -6.69 -14.89 -20.95
C LEU A 135 -5.63 -15.97 -20.74
N ALA A 136 -5.48 -16.49 -19.53
CA ALA A 136 -4.56 -17.56 -19.24
C ALA A 136 -4.99 -18.86 -19.91
N GLU A 137 -6.24 -19.27 -19.78
CA GLU A 137 -6.78 -20.46 -20.45
C GLU A 137 -6.57 -20.40 -21.97
N GLN A 138 -6.74 -19.23 -22.56
CA GLN A 138 -6.62 -19.04 -24.00
C GLN A 138 -5.18 -18.97 -24.48
N TYR A 139 -4.26 -18.33 -23.73
CA TYR A 139 -2.94 -17.94 -24.24
C TYR A 139 -1.76 -18.49 -23.46
N ASP A 140 -1.91 -18.76 -22.15
CA ASP A 140 -0.85 -19.31 -21.29
C ASP A 140 -1.39 -20.00 -20.03
N PRO A 141 -1.86 -21.28 -20.14
CA PRO A 141 -2.39 -22.02 -19.01
C PRO A 141 -1.40 -22.19 -17.84
N VAL A 142 -0.09 -21.99 -18.07
CA VAL A 142 0.92 -22.03 -17.00
C VAL A 142 0.70 -20.91 -15.97
N PHE A 143 0.10 -19.77 -16.36
CA PHE A 143 -0.25 -18.71 -15.44
C PHE A 143 -1.12 -19.23 -14.27
N LEU A 144 -2.14 -20.06 -14.55
CA LEU A 144 -3.04 -20.60 -13.52
C LEU A 144 -2.35 -21.57 -12.56
N LYS A 145 -1.27 -22.21 -13.00
CA LYS A 145 -0.44 -23.07 -12.14
C LYS A 145 0.59 -22.29 -11.33
N THR A 146 1.08 -21.18 -11.89
CA THR A 146 2.06 -20.31 -11.24
C THR A 146 1.39 -19.42 -10.20
N ALA A 147 0.22 -18.88 -10.52
CA ALA A 147 -0.53 -18.00 -9.65
C ALA A 147 -1.01 -18.74 -8.40
N ASN A 148 -0.87 -18.10 -7.23
CA ASN A 148 -1.35 -18.66 -5.98
C ASN A 148 -2.89 -18.81 -6.00
N PRO A 149 -3.44 -20.01 -5.78
CA PRO A 149 -4.88 -20.25 -5.89
C PRO A 149 -5.72 -19.51 -4.84
N GLU A 150 -5.19 -19.26 -3.64
CA GLU A 150 -5.88 -18.47 -2.62
C GLU A 150 -5.99 -17.01 -3.05
N LYS A 151 -4.93 -16.44 -3.66
CA LYS A 151 -4.94 -15.08 -4.21
C LYS A 151 -5.93 -14.96 -5.38
N LEU A 152 -5.94 -15.92 -6.31
CA LEU A 152 -6.95 -15.98 -7.39
C LEU A 152 -8.37 -16.09 -6.82
N GLY A 153 -8.58 -16.98 -5.84
CA GLY A 153 -9.86 -17.13 -5.15
C GLY A 153 -10.33 -15.85 -4.48
N TRP A 154 -9.42 -15.12 -3.85
CA TRP A 154 -9.72 -13.83 -3.21
C TRP A 154 -10.19 -12.77 -4.20
N TYR A 155 -9.51 -12.65 -5.34
CA TYR A 155 -9.83 -11.66 -6.39
C TYR A 155 -10.96 -12.09 -7.32
N ARG A 156 -11.48 -13.32 -7.20
CA ARG A 156 -12.60 -13.81 -8.00
C ARG A 156 -13.85 -13.02 -7.71
N GLN A 157 -14.42 -12.42 -8.77
CA GLN A 157 -15.62 -11.61 -8.74
C GLN A 157 -16.89 -12.47 -8.73
N ALA A 158 -18.06 -11.84 -8.60
CA ALA A 158 -19.35 -12.51 -8.58
C ALA A 158 -19.68 -13.24 -9.88
N ASP A 159 -19.13 -12.82 -11.01
CA ASP A 159 -19.25 -13.46 -12.32
C ASP A 159 -18.36 -14.71 -12.48
N GLY A 160 -17.60 -15.05 -11.44
CA GLY A 160 -16.70 -16.19 -11.41
C GLY A 160 -15.31 -15.94 -12.00
N LYS A 161 -14.99 -14.70 -12.43
CA LYS A 161 -13.73 -14.35 -13.13
C LYS A 161 -12.77 -13.57 -12.25
N VAL A 162 -11.49 -13.56 -12.64
CA VAL A 162 -10.40 -12.85 -11.96
C VAL A 162 -9.84 -11.77 -12.89
N TYR A 163 -9.94 -10.51 -12.50
CA TYR A 163 -9.54 -9.37 -13.35
C TYR A 163 -8.20 -8.74 -12.99
N GLY A 164 -7.60 -9.12 -11.87
CA GLY A 164 -6.32 -8.56 -11.43
C GLY A 164 -5.56 -9.50 -10.52
N TYR A 165 -4.25 -9.27 -10.41
CA TYR A 165 -3.37 -10.04 -9.52
C TYR A 165 -2.61 -9.10 -8.58
N PRO A 166 -2.54 -9.42 -7.26
CA PRO A 166 -1.94 -8.54 -6.26
C PRO A 166 -0.41 -8.63 -6.21
N ASN A 167 0.20 -7.57 -5.66
CA ASN A 167 1.57 -7.62 -5.16
C ASN A 167 1.60 -7.64 -3.62
N ALA A 168 2.76 -7.94 -3.04
CA ALA A 168 3.02 -7.89 -1.59
C ALA A 168 1.93 -8.56 -0.74
N SER A 169 1.28 -9.58 -1.28
CA SER A 169 0.12 -10.26 -0.72
C SER A 169 0.56 -11.49 0.08
N PHE A 170 0.00 -11.66 1.28
CA PHE A 170 0.17 -12.86 2.09
C PHE A 170 -1.16 -13.57 2.29
N THR A 171 -1.18 -14.87 2.02
CA THR A 171 -2.36 -15.71 2.26
C THR A 171 -2.44 -16.14 3.73
N PRO A 172 -3.60 -16.63 4.20
CA PRO A 172 -3.69 -17.29 5.52
C PRO A 172 -2.67 -18.41 5.69
N GLN A 173 -2.39 -19.18 4.63
CA GLN A 173 -1.39 -20.25 4.66
C GLN A 173 0.04 -19.71 4.85
N ASP A 174 0.38 -18.56 4.28
CA ASP A 174 1.69 -17.92 4.48
C ASP A 174 1.93 -17.57 5.96
N TYR A 175 0.90 -17.12 6.69
CA TYR A 175 0.98 -16.86 8.12
C TYR A 175 1.27 -18.10 8.95
N ILE A 176 0.85 -19.27 8.48
CA ILE A 176 1.15 -20.56 9.11
C ILE A 176 2.57 -21.00 8.73
N THR A 177 2.89 -20.99 7.45
CA THR A 177 4.17 -21.47 6.89
C THR A 177 5.36 -20.64 7.38
N TYR A 178 5.19 -19.32 7.42
CA TYR A 178 6.25 -18.38 7.77
C TYR A 178 6.07 -17.77 9.17
N LYS A 179 5.38 -18.46 10.08
CA LYS A 179 5.19 -18.00 11.46
C LYS A 179 6.51 -17.62 12.11
N GLY A 180 6.59 -16.40 12.67
CA GLY A 180 7.79 -15.84 13.29
C GLY A 180 8.89 -15.39 12.31
N LYS A 181 8.64 -15.46 11.00
CA LYS A 181 9.54 -14.92 9.96
C LYS A 181 8.96 -13.67 9.28
N LEU A 182 7.62 -13.55 9.20
CA LEU A 182 6.97 -12.37 8.64
C LEU A 182 7.26 -11.13 9.48
N THR A 183 7.29 -9.98 8.84
CA THR A 183 7.51 -8.68 9.47
C THR A 183 6.32 -7.77 9.26
N SER A 184 6.20 -6.74 10.10
CA SER A 184 5.22 -5.68 9.94
C SER A 184 5.90 -4.38 9.53
N ASN A 185 5.16 -3.55 8.77
CA ASN A 185 5.59 -2.19 8.48
C ASN A 185 5.27 -1.21 9.62
N GLU A 186 4.43 -1.62 10.58
CA GLU A 186 3.98 -0.80 11.69
C GLU A 186 4.99 -0.82 12.83
N THR A 187 5.51 0.35 13.20
CA THR A 187 6.54 0.46 14.24
C THR A 187 6.33 1.68 15.12
N PHE A 188 6.77 1.56 16.37
CA PHE A 188 7.08 2.70 17.23
C PHE A 188 8.60 2.82 17.28
N LEU A 189 9.10 3.89 16.70
CA LEU A 189 10.52 4.11 16.46
C LEU A 189 11.06 5.20 17.38
N VAL A 190 12.33 5.06 17.81
CA VAL A 190 13.06 6.09 18.56
C VAL A 190 14.44 6.28 17.96
N ARG A 191 14.98 7.50 18.03
CA ARG A 191 16.39 7.76 17.76
C ARG A 191 17.25 7.01 18.75
N LYS A 192 18.05 6.03 18.28
CA LYS A 192 18.84 5.11 19.10
C LYS A 192 19.76 5.84 20.06
N ASP A 193 20.58 6.76 19.56
CA ASP A 193 21.53 7.55 20.34
C ASP A 193 20.87 8.33 21.48
N MET A 194 19.74 8.98 21.19
CA MET A 194 18.99 9.74 22.19
C MET A 194 18.31 8.83 23.22
N TYR A 195 17.67 7.75 22.76
CA TYR A 195 16.97 6.81 23.62
C TYR A 195 17.93 6.13 24.61
N GLU A 196 19.11 5.72 24.14
CA GLU A 196 20.17 5.16 24.97
C GLU A 196 20.75 6.18 25.95
N ALA A 197 21.00 7.42 25.50
CA ALA A 197 21.48 8.49 26.35
C ALA A 197 20.49 8.91 27.45
N LEU A 198 19.20 8.62 27.28
CA LEU A 198 18.14 8.83 28.28
C LEU A 198 17.96 7.61 29.21
N GLY A 199 18.78 6.55 29.07
CA GLY A 199 18.68 5.34 29.87
C GLY A 199 17.55 4.41 29.46
N LYS A 200 17.10 4.47 28.20
CA LYS A 200 16.04 3.63 27.64
C LYS A 200 14.71 3.72 28.40
N PRO A 201 14.11 4.91 28.47
CA PRO A 201 12.89 5.13 29.26
C PRO A 201 11.74 4.22 28.81
N ASP A 202 10.92 3.76 29.77
CA ASP A 202 9.69 3.03 29.48
C ASP A 202 8.65 3.99 28.88
N MET A 203 8.24 3.73 27.64
CA MET A 203 7.25 4.52 26.89
C MET A 203 5.90 3.78 26.70
N THR A 204 5.71 2.68 27.46
CA THR A 204 4.51 1.83 27.31
C THR A 204 3.26 2.40 28.01
N THR A 205 3.42 3.41 28.86
CA THR A 205 2.31 4.13 29.51
C THR A 205 2.28 5.59 29.07
N PRO A 206 1.12 6.29 29.14
CA PRO A 206 1.04 7.72 28.84
C PRO A 206 2.03 8.57 29.65
N GLU A 207 2.20 8.26 30.95
CA GLU A 207 3.08 9.00 31.84
C GLU A 207 4.56 8.79 31.46
N GLY A 208 4.97 7.53 31.22
CA GLY A 208 6.32 7.19 30.77
C GLY A 208 6.63 7.79 29.40
N PHE A 209 5.69 7.70 28.48
CA PHE A 209 5.79 8.32 27.14
C PHE A 209 5.99 9.84 27.25
N LEU A 210 5.14 10.57 27.96
CA LEU A 210 5.28 12.01 28.15
C LEU A 210 6.59 12.37 28.86
N GLY A 211 6.99 11.57 29.87
CA GLY A 211 8.26 11.73 30.58
C GLY A 211 9.46 11.62 29.65
N ALA A 212 9.45 10.62 28.76
CA ALA A 212 10.51 10.41 27.77
C ALA A 212 10.61 11.56 26.76
N LEU A 213 9.47 12.04 26.24
CA LEU A 213 9.46 13.19 25.32
C LEU A 213 9.99 14.46 25.96
N ARG A 214 9.61 14.75 27.24
CA ARG A 214 10.11 15.89 27.99
C ARG A 214 11.62 15.79 28.22
N ALA A 215 12.11 14.62 28.64
CA ALA A 215 13.53 14.38 28.86
C ALA A 215 14.33 14.52 27.57
N ALA A 216 13.81 14.00 26.46
CA ALA A 216 14.45 14.14 25.14
C ALA A 216 14.57 15.62 24.75
N LYS A 217 13.49 16.39 24.84
CA LYS A 217 13.50 17.80 24.49
C LYS A 217 14.41 18.65 25.39
N ALA A 218 14.46 18.30 26.70
CA ALA A 218 15.33 18.99 27.65
C ALA A 218 16.82 18.71 27.39
N LYS A 219 17.17 17.46 27.04
CA LYS A 219 18.56 17.05 26.81
C LYS A 219 19.06 17.37 25.39
N PHE A 220 18.18 17.31 24.42
CA PHE A 220 18.46 17.54 23.00
C PHE A 220 17.48 18.58 22.43
N PRO A 221 17.59 19.87 22.81
CA PRO A 221 16.63 20.89 22.42
C PRO A 221 16.59 21.10 20.90
N GLU A 222 17.71 20.84 20.22
CA GLU A 222 17.86 21.02 18.77
C GLU A 222 18.79 19.96 18.16
N ILE A 223 18.61 19.70 16.87
CA ILE A 223 19.47 18.87 16.03
C ILE A 223 19.89 19.68 14.82
N ASN A 224 21.21 19.87 14.64
CA ASN A 224 21.77 20.68 13.55
C ASN A 224 21.16 22.09 13.47
N GLY A 225 20.95 22.74 14.62
CA GLY A 225 20.34 24.09 14.69
C GLY A 225 18.84 24.13 14.41
N GLN A 226 18.18 23.00 14.38
CA GLN A 226 16.73 22.89 14.21
C GLN A 226 16.06 22.27 15.46
N PRO A 227 14.90 22.74 15.91
CA PRO A 227 14.24 22.19 17.08
C PRO A 227 13.97 20.70 16.98
N LEU A 228 14.22 19.95 18.08
CA LEU A 228 13.82 18.56 18.21
C LEU A 228 12.30 18.45 18.22
N ILE A 229 11.78 17.46 17.49
CA ILE A 229 10.37 17.07 17.47
C ILE A 229 10.23 15.83 18.34
N GLY A 230 9.41 15.91 19.41
CA GLY A 230 9.26 14.81 20.34
C GLY A 230 8.62 13.58 19.71
N LEU A 231 7.51 13.76 18.96
CA LEU A 231 6.84 12.68 18.26
C LEU A 231 6.48 13.07 16.83
N GLY A 232 6.79 12.20 15.86
CA GLY A 232 6.30 12.22 14.49
C GLY A 232 5.16 11.22 14.29
N LEU A 233 4.19 11.61 13.48
CA LEU A 233 3.06 10.81 13.03
C LEU A 233 3.02 10.84 11.51
N GLN A 234 2.25 9.98 10.87
CA GLN A 234 1.98 10.12 9.44
C GLN A 234 1.26 11.43 9.12
N GLU A 235 1.18 11.76 7.85
CA GLU A 235 0.46 12.92 7.34
C GLU A 235 -1.00 12.90 7.80
N PHE A 236 -1.48 14.04 8.32
CA PHE A 236 -2.90 14.25 8.53
C PHE A 236 -3.57 14.58 7.20
N THR A 237 -4.60 13.83 6.87
CA THR A 237 -5.42 14.04 5.69
C THR A 237 -6.83 14.49 6.06
N GLU A 238 -7.64 14.86 5.10
CA GLU A 238 -9.07 15.13 5.31
C GLU A 238 -9.87 13.91 5.78
N LEU A 239 -9.29 12.71 5.69
CA LEU A 239 -9.92 11.45 6.08
C LEU A 239 -9.44 10.93 7.44
N GLY A 240 -8.35 11.49 7.98
CA GLY A 240 -7.80 11.09 9.28
C GLY A 240 -6.28 10.96 9.31
N ASN A 241 -5.76 10.05 10.13
CA ASN A 241 -4.33 9.82 10.34
C ASN A 241 -4.03 8.34 10.58
N ALA A 242 -3.34 7.69 9.64
CA ALA A 242 -3.09 6.26 9.68
C ALA A 242 -2.26 5.80 10.90
N SER A 243 -1.35 6.63 11.43
CA SER A 243 -0.61 6.32 12.67
C SER A 243 -1.57 6.13 13.85
N LEU A 244 -2.63 6.91 13.93
CA LEU A 244 -3.57 6.87 15.04
C LEU A 244 -4.70 5.86 14.82
N GLU A 245 -5.21 5.76 13.61
CA GLU A 245 -6.35 4.90 13.28
C GLU A 245 -5.96 3.42 13.12
N LYS A 246 -4.74 3.14 12.73
CA LYS A 246 -4.25 1.78 12.53
C LYS A 246 -3.16 1.41 13.53
N TYR A 247 -2.01 2.07 13.50
CA TYR A 247 -0.83 1.61 14.26
C TYR A 247 -1.00 1.76 15.76
N LEU A 248 -1.49 2.90 16.25
CA LEU A 248 -1.76 3.08 17.68
C LEU A 248 -2.71 1.99 18.19
N GLN A 249 -3.79 1.72 17.48
CA GLN A 249 -4.76 0.73 17.88
C GLN A 249 -4.19 -0.71 17.84
N ASN A 250 -3.29 -1.00 16.89
CA ASN A 250 -2.58 -2.28 16.83
C ASN A 250 -1.55 -2.41 17.97
N PHE A 251 -0.85 -1.34 18.30
CA PHE A 251 0.02 -1.29 19.48
C PHE A 251 -0.75 -1.51 20.77
N LEU A 252 -1.97 -0.99 20.88
CA LEU A 252 -2.88 -1.17 22.01
C LEU A 252 -3.62 -2.52 21.99
N ALA A 253 -3.40 -3.36 20.98
CA ALA A 253 -4.11 -4.62 20.77
C ALA A 253 -5.64 -4.45 20.82
N ILE A 254 -6.17 -3.37 20.24
CA ILE A 254 -7.60 -3.11 20.14
C ILE A 254 -8.18 -4.01 19.04
N PRO A 255 -9.22 -4.82 19.34
CA PRO A 255 -9.80 -5.71 18.36
C PRO A 255 -10.55 -4.94 17.25
N SER A 256 -10.57 -5.53 16.04
CA SER A 256 -11.38 -5.04 14.92
C SER A 256 -12.80 -5.61 14.91
N GLU A 257 -13.16 -6.39 15.93
CA GLU A 257 -14.47 -7.00 16.11
C GLU A 257 -14.82 -7.05 17.60
N GLU A 258 -16.03 -6.63 17.95
CA GLU A 258 -16.56 -6.70 19.29
C GLU A 258 -17.98 -7.24 19.27
N ASN A 259 -18.27 -8.24 20.11
CA ASN A 259 -19.59 -8.86 20.20
C ASN A 259 -20.15 -9.34 18.84
N GLY A 260 -19.27 -9.85 17.97
CA GLY A 260 -19.64 -10.32 16.63
C GLY A 260 -19.93 -9.20 15.61
N LYS A 261 -19.61 -7.93 15.94
CA LYS A 261 -19.77 -6.79 15.05
C LYS A 261 -18.42 -6.22 14.64
N PHE A 262 -18.29 -5.85 13.38
CA PHE A 262 -17.10 -5.15 12.89
C PHE A 262 -16.94 -3.78 13.57
N VAL A 263 -15.71 -3.47 13.97
CA VAL A 263 -15.32 -2.16 14.50
C VAL A 263 -14.41 -1.49 13.49
N ASP A 264 -14.96 -0.56 12.71
CA ASP A 264 -14.17 0.21 11.77
C ASP A 264 -13.35 1.28 12.51
N ARG A 265 -12.06 0.99 12.66
CA ARG A 265 -11.11 1.82 13.41
C ARG A 265 -10.85 3.18 12.77
N ARG A 266 -11.16 3.34 11.47
CA ARG A 266 -11.03 4.62 10.72
C ARG A 266 -12.10 5.65 11.06
N LEU A 267 -13.14 5.23 11.77
CA LEU A 267 -14.35 6.04 12.07
C LEU A 267 -14.43 6.49 13.53
N GLY A 268 -13.28 6.77 14.15
CA GLY A 268 -13.23 7.19 15.56
C GLY A 268 -13.68 6.06 16.51
N ASN A 269 -12.73 5.28 16.97
CA ASN A 269 -12.96 4.17 17.90
C ASN A 269 -13.19 4.69 19.32
N ASP A 270 -14.24 4.21 19.99
CA ASP A 270 -14.63 4.59 21.35
C ASP A 270 -13.97 3.73 22.46
N ASN A 271 -13.04 2.86 22.09
CA ASN A 271 -12.30 2.07 23.06
C ASN A 271 -11.57 2.96 24.09
N PRO A 272 -11.77 2.74 25.41
CA PRO A 272 -11.21 3.58 26.46
C PRO A 272 -9.68 3.71 26.40
N GLU A 273 -8.97 2.65 25.97
CA GLU A 273 -7.51 2.68 25.82
C GLU A 273 -7.06 3.62 24.70
N TYR A 274 -7.82 3.65 23.58
CA TYR A 274 -7.56 4.58 22.49
C TYR A 274 -7.74 6.04 22.94
N ILE A 275 -8.85 6.33 23.61
CA ILE A 275 -9.14 7.67 24.13
C ILE A 275 -8.09 8.11 25.17
N ARG A 276 -7.65 7.20 26.04
CA ARG A 276 -6.58 7.46 27.01
C ARG A 276 -5.28 7.92 26.31
N TRP A 277 -4.90 7.25 25.24
CA TRP A 277 -3.70 7.62 24.47
C TRP A 277 -3.88 8.89 23.64
N LEU A 278 -5.07 9.14 23.07
CA LEU A 278 -5.34 10.42 22.41
C LEU A 278 -5.25 11.61 23.40
N LYS A 279 -5.67 11.45 24.64
CA LYS A 279 -5.49 12.47 25.69
C LYS A 279 -4.02 12.69 26.03
N ALA A 280 -3.19 11.65 26.05
CA ALA A 280 -1.75 11.79 26.23
C ALA A 280 -1.08 12.55 25.05
N LEU A 281 -1.48 12.25 23.81
CA LEU A 281 -1.01 12.97 22.61
C LEU A 281 -1.45 14.45 22.65
N ARG A 282 -2.68 14.74 23.08
CA ARG A 282 -3.13 16.10 23.31
C ARG A 282 -2.24 16.82 24.34
N GLN A 283 -1.90 16.16 25.45
CA GLN A 283 -1.02 16.74 26.46
C GLN A 283 0.38 17.02 25.87
N ALA A 284 0.94 16.07 25.08
CA ALA A 284 2.21 16.28 24.37
C ALA A 284 2.14 17.48 23.41
N THR A 285 1.02 17.66 22.71
CA THR A 285 0.82 18.82 21.82
C THR A 285 0.77 20.12 22.62
N ARG A 286 0.05 20.17 23.74
CA ARG A 286 -0.02 21.35 24.62
C ARG A 286 1.34 21.75 25.18
N GLU A 287 2.21 20.80 25.46
CA GLU A 287 3.56 21.06 25.96
C GLU A 287 4.56 21.38 24.84
N GLY A 288 4.09 21.43 23.59
CA GLY A 288 4.93 21.66 22.43
C GLY A 288 5.95 20.54 22.18
N LEU A 289 5.69 19.33 22.71
CA LEU A 289 6.45 18.12 22.41
C LEU A 289 6.07 17.57 21.02
N ILE A 290 4.81 17.81 20.61
CA ILE A 290 4.32 17.63 19.24
C ILE A 290 4.02 19.04 18.72
N PRO A 291 4.88 19.62 17.87
CA PRO A 291 4.68 20.97 17.34
C PRO A 291 3.54 21.00 16.32
N THR A 292 3.03 22.20 16.04
CA THR A 292 1.89 22.41 15.12
C THR A 292 2.17 21.97 13.70
N ASP A 293 3.43 21.96 13.28
CA ASP A 293 3.85 21.51 11.95
C ASP A 293 3.44 20.06 11.67
N VAL A 294 3.46 19.20 12.69
CA VAL A 294 3.07 17.77 12.56
C VAL A 294 1.64 17.61 12.01
N PHE A 295 0.76 18.60 12.23
CA PHE A 295 -0.62 18.54 11.74
C PHE A 295 -0.82 19.04 10.30
N VAL A 296 0.24 19.58 9.67
CA VAL A 296 0.18 20.17 8.32
C VAL A 296 1.30 19.68 7.40
N ASP A 297 2.31 19.04 7.94
CA ASP A 297 3.42 18.48 7.17
C ASP A 297 2.90 17.46 6.14
N LYS A 298 3.38 17.60 4.92
CA LYS A 298 3.23 16.62 3.87
C LYS A 298 4.33 15.57 3.96
N ARG A 299 4.11 14.41 3.34
CA ARG A 299 5.06 13.30 3.35
C ARG A 299 6.50 13.73 3.04
N SER A 300 6.72 14.53 2.00
CA SER A 300 8.06 15.02 1.62
C SER A 300 8.74 15.84 2.71
N GLN A 301 7.97 16.70 3.41
CA GLN A 301 8.49 17.49 4.53
C GLN A 301 8.84 16.62 5.73
N MET A 302 8.06 15.58 5.99
CA MET A 302 8.35 14.60 7.03
C MET A 302 9.61 13.80 6.71
N GLU A 303 9.76 13.30 5.48
CA GLU A 303 10.93 12.55 5.01
C GLU A 303 12.21 13.38 5.14
N GLU A 304 12.15 14.68 4.82
CA GLU A 304 13.25 15.60 5.04
C GLU A 304 13.63 15.71 6.53
N LYS A 305 12.65 15.91 7.41
CA LYS A 305 12.86 15.97 8.87
C LYS A 305 13.40 14.65 9.44
N ILE A 306 12.98 13.50 8.89
CA ILE A 306 13.51 12.18 9.24
C ILE A 306 14.99 12.08 8.82
N ALA A 307 15.32 12.45 7.59
CA ALA A 307 16.70 12.44 7.07
C ALA A 307 17.65 13.38 7.84
N GLN A 308 17.12 14.45 8.43
CA GLN A 308 17.81 15.34 9.35
C GLN A 308 17.95 14.76 10.77
N GLY A 309 17.25 13.65 11.08
CA GLY A 309 17.24 13.04 12.41
C GLY A 309 16.50 13.84 13.47
N ARG A 310 15.55 14.66 13.11
CA ARG A 310 14.90 15.66 13.99
C ARG A 310 13.81 15.09 14.90
N TYR A 311 13.32 13.88 14.65
CA TYR A 311 12.32 13.25 15.53
C TYR A 311 13.03 12.46 16.63
N PHE A 312 12.56 12.59 17.89
CA PHE A 312 12.97 11.68 18.96
C PHE A 312 12.24 10.35 18.83
N ALA A 313 10.94 10.37 18.66
CA ALA A 313 10.10 9.19 18.46
C ALA A 313 9.17 9.35 17.26
N MET A 314 8.75 8.23 16.68
CA MET A 314 7.77 8.21 15.59
C MET A 314 6.87 6.98 15.72
N LEU A 315 5.57 7.15 15.53
CA LEU A 315 4.65 6.05 15.26
C LEU A 315 4.43 6.01 13.76
N TYR A 316 5.20 5.17 13.04
CA TYR A 316 5.36 5.31 11.60
C TYR A 316 5.63 3.98 10.90
N GLN A 317 5.55 3.99 9.56
CA GLN A 317 5.94 2.86 8.71
C GLN A 317 7.46 2.80 8.57
N ASN A 318 8.05 1.66 8.90
CA ASN A 318 9.51 1.54 8.81
C ASN A 318 10.03 1.52 7.36
N TRP A 319 9.28 0.98 6.40
CA TRP A 319 9.67 0.98 5.00
C TRP A 319 9.70 2.39 4.36
N ASP A 320 8.80 3.28 4.78
CA ASP A 320 8.77 4.66 4.28
C ASP A 320 9.99 5.48 4.73
N MET A 321 10.67 5.02 5.78
CA MET A 321 11.89 5.63 6.30
C MET A 321 13.17 5.10 5.64
N GLN A 322 13.09 4.15 4.73
CA GLN A 322 14.24 3.41 4.21
C GLN A 322 15.37 4.33 3.74
N ALA A 323 15.09 5.27 2.83
CA ALA A 323 16.12 6.15 2.27
C ALA A 323 16.75 7.06 3.34
N ALA A 324 15.93 7.64 4.22
CA ALA A 324 16.39 8.49 5.32
C ALA A 324 17.20 7.69 6.35
N GLN A 325 16.75 6.49 6.69
CA GLN A 325 17.41 5.59 7.63
C GLN A 325 18.80 5.16 7.13
N MET A 326 18.92 4.88 5.85
CA MET A 326 20.20 4.53 5.23
C MET A 326 21.14 5.74 5.18
N ALA A 327 20.64 6.92 4.89
CA ALA A 327 21.43 8.15 4.93
C ALA A 327 21.93 8.48 6.34
N LEU A 328 21.11 8.26 7.37
CA LEU A 328 21.53 8.40 8.77
C LEU A 328 22.58 7.37 9.14
N TYR A 329 22.37 6.09 8.78
CA TYR A 329 23.30 5.00 9.04
C TYR A 329 24.68 5.25 8.42
N ALA A 330 24.72 5.74 7.19
CA ALA A 330 25.98 6.05 6.50
C ALA A 330 26.77 7.18 7.20
N LYS A 331 26.08 8.10 7.86
CA LYS A 331 26.70 9.17 8.66
C LYS A 331 27.19 8.67 10.01
N ASP A 332 26.33 7.99 10.77
CA ASP A 332 26.56 7.44 12.10
C ASP A 332 25.57 6.31 12.38
N PRO A 333 26.02 5.04 12.47
CA PRO A 333 25.17 3.89 12.77
C PRO A 333 24.39 3.99 14.09
N ASN A 334 24.75 4.91 14.98
CA ASN A 334 24.03 5.15 16.24
C ASN A 334 22.90 6.18 16.09
N SER A 335 22.92 6.99 15.06
CA SER A 335 21.89 8.03 14.82
C SER A 335 20.66 7.54 14.06
N ILE A 336 20.49 6.22 13.89
CA ILE A 336 19.34 5.59 13.23
C ILE A 336 18.13 5.50 14.17
N TYR A 337 16.99 5.19 13.57
CA TYR A 337 15.77 4.86 14.31
C TYR A 337 15.68 3.36 14.55
N ILE A 338 15.39 2.97 15.78
CA ILE A 338 15.15 1.58 16.19
C ILE A 338 13.72 1.41 16.69
N ALA A 339 13.14 0.23 16.47
CA ALA A 339 11.83 -0.11 17.03
C ALA A 339 11.98 -0.50 18.50
N VAL A 340 11.05 -0.02 19.31
CA VAL A 340 10.98 -0.30 20.75
C VAL A 340 9.53 -0.55 21.18
N ASP A 341 9.35 -1.07 22.38
CA ASP A 341 8.03 -1.12 23.00
C ASP A 341 7.49 0.31 23.16
N GLY A 342 6.40 0.58 22.44
CA GLY A 342 5.66 1.84 22.47
C GLY A 342 4.36 1.71 23.24
N PRO A 343 3.31 2.45 22.85
CA PRO A 343 2.02 2.48 23.51
C PRO A 343 1.46 1.08 23.83
N LYS A 344 1.04 0.85 25.08
CA LYS A 344 0.33 -0.38 25.48
C LYS A 344 -1.00 -0.04 26.18
N ASN A 345 -1.92 -0.99 26.13
CA ASN A 345 -3.12 -0.95 26.94
C ASN A 345 -2.78 -1.21 28.42
N THR A 346 -3.72 -0.95 29.33
CA THR A 346 -3.54 -1.12 30.79
C THR A 346 -3.23 -2.57 31.19
N LYS A 347 -3.64 -3.56 30.38
CA LYS A 347 -3.34 -4.97 30.59
C LYS A 347 -1.95 -5.37 30.10
N LYS A 348 -1.21 -4.45 29.47
CA LYS A 348 0.10 -4.70 28.83
C LYS A 348 0.09 -5.87 27.86
N SER A 349 -1.01 -6.01 27.11
CA SER A 349 -1.16 -7.05 26.08
C SER A 349 -0.01 -6.96 25.05
N ALA A 350 0.30 -8.09 24.42
CA ALA A 350 1.19 -8.09 23.27
C ALA A 350 0.58 -7.27 22.13
N HIS A 351 1.40 -6.59 21.36
CA HIS A 351 0.95 -5.85 20.18
C HIS A 351 0.35 -6.79 19.13
N THR A 352 -0.53 -6.28 18.28
CA THR A 352 -1.14 -6.99 17.15
C THR A 352 -0.83 -6.22 15.87
N LEU A 353 0.43 -6.27 15.43
CA LEU A 353 0.90 -5.49 14.29
C LEU A 353 0.45 -6.14 12.98
N GLY A 354 -0.11 -5.36 12.07
CA GLY A 354 -0.56 -5.87 10.78
C GLY A 354 0.61 -6.33 9.91
N GLY A 355 0.53 -7.56 9.45
CA GLY A 355 1.34 -8.03 8.33
C GLY A 355 0.70 -7.65 7.00
N GLY A 356 1.24 -8.13 5.87
CA GLY A 356 0.58 -8.00 4.57
C GLY A 356 -0.75 -8.74 4.53
N GLY A 357 -1.80 -8.12 3.98
CA GLY A 357 -3.09 -8.76 3.75
C GLY A 357 -3.11 -9.59 2.47
N ILE A 358 -4.17 -10.41 2.29
CA ILE A 358 -4.34 -11.19 1.05
C ILE A 358 -4.62 -10.30 -0.17
N SER A 359 -5.23 -9.13 0.04
CA SER A 359 -5.42 -8.14 -1.02
C SER A 359 -4.11 -7.53 -1.51
N GLY A 360 -3.04 -7.67 -0.74
CA GLY A 360 -1.75 -7.07 -1.05
C GLY A 360 -1.71 -5.56 -0.85
N TRP A 361 -0.85 -4.91 -1.61
CA TRP A 361 -0.76 -3.44 -1.67
C TRP A 361 -1.40 -2.91 -2.96
N THR A 362 -1.04 -3.48 -4.11
CA THR A 362 -1.62 -3.05 -5.38
C THR A 362 -2.21 -4.23 -6.14
N VAL A 363 -3.01 -3.92 -7.15
CA VAL A 363 -3.52 -4.89 -8.11
C VAL A 363 -3.09 -4.48 -9.52
N THR A 364 -2.62 -5.46 -10.30
CA THR A 364 -2.25 -5.27 -11.71
C THR A 364 -3.28 -5.94 -12.61
N MET A 365 -3.74 -5.20 -13.62
CA MET A 365 -4.81 -5.58 -14.54
C MET A 365 -4.33 -5.45 -15.99
N ILE A 366 -4.91 -6.25 -16.90
CA ILE A 366 -4.71 -6.13 -18.35
C ILE A 366 -5.89 -5.38 -18.94
N SER A 367 -5.62 -4.29 -19.66
CA SER A 367 -6.66 -3.50 -20.34
C SER A 367 -7.35 -4.31 -21.44
N LYS A 368 -8.64 -4.05 -21.62
CA LYS A 368 -9.37 -4.53 -22.82
C LYS A 368 -8.74 -4.01 -24.12
N ASN A 369 -8.15 -2.82 -24.06
CA ASN A 369 -7.46 -2.18 -25.19
C ASN A 369 -5.99 -2.65 -25.35
N CYS A 370 -5.52 -3.58 -24.52
CA CYS A 370 -4.16 -4.11 -24.63
C CYS A 370 -3.89 -4.60 -26.06
N LYS A 371 -2.81 -4.09 -26.66
CA LYS A 371 -2.43 -4.36 -28.06
C LYS A 371 -2.12 -5.83 -28.34
N ASP A 372 -1.65 -6.57 -27.32
CA ASP A 372 -1.35 -8.00 -27.38
C ASP A 372 -1.58 -8.67 -26.03
N LYS A 373 -2.80 -9.15 -25.83
CA LYS A 373 -3.21 -9.79 -24.58
C LYS A 373 -2.49 -11.12 -24.31
N ALA A 374 -2.13 -11.83 -25.38
CA ALA A 374 -1.39 -13.09 -25.24
C ALA A 374 0.01 -12.82 -24.66
N ARG A 375 0.72 -11.84 -25.20
CA ARG A 375 2.03 -11.42 -24.68
C ARG A 375 1.93 -10.81 -23.28
N ALA A 376 0.83 -10.09 -22.99
CA ALA A 376 0.62 -9.49 -21.68
C ALA A 376 0.45 -10.56 -20.58
N ILE A 377 -0.42 -11.55 -20.77
CA ILE A 377 -0.59 -12.61 -19.76
C ILE A 377 0.66 -13.49 -19.62
N GLN A 378 1.40 -13.76 -20.70
CA GLN A 378 2.69 -14.45 -20.67
C GLN A 378 3.73 -13.66 -19.87
N PHE A 379 3.76 -12.35 -19.99
CA PHE A 379 4.67 -11.49 -19.23
C PHE A 379 4.28 -11.43 -17.75
N LEU A 380 2.99 -11.35 -17.43
CA LEU A 380 2.53 -11.45 -16.03
C LEU A 380 2.88 -12.81 -15.42
N GLN A 381 2.74 -13.91 -16.19
CA GLN A 381 3.13 -15.26 -15.75
C GLN A 381 4.64 -15.30 -15.40
N TYR A 382 5.50 -14.71 -16.23
CA TYR A 382 6.91 -14.60 -15.91
C TYR A 382 7.14 -13.83 -14.60
N LEU A 383 6.55 -12.65 -14.47
CA LEU A 383 6.77 -11.78 -13.30
C LEU A 383 6.32 -12.41 -11.97
N ILE A 384 5.27 -13.24 -11.98
CA ILE A 384 4.80 -13.95 -10.78
C ILE A 384 5.49 -15.30 -10.55
N SER A 385 6.27 -15.81 -11.50
CA SER A 385 7.02 -17.06 -11.36
C SER A 385 8.20 -16.91 -10.39
N GLU A 386 8.68 -18.02 -9.82
CA GLU A 386 9.89 -18.02 -8.99
C GLU A 386 11.08 -17.38 -9.71
N GLU A 387 11.25 -17.67 -11.00
CA GLU A 387 12.30 -17.11 -11.82
C GLU A 387 12.16 -15.58 -11.96
N GLY A 388 11.00 -15.07 -12.32
CA GLY A 388 10.74 -13.64 -12.41
C GLY A 388 10.85 -12.92 -11.07
N GLN A 389 10.44 -13.55 -9.98
CA GLN A 389 10.63 -13.02 -8.62
C GLN A 389 12.11 -12.96 -8.24
N MET A 390 12.91 -13.97 -8.59
CA MET A 390 14.36 -13.98 -8.37
C MET A 390 15.03 -12.86 -9.19
N ASP A 391 14.69 -12.76 -10.48
CA ASP A 391 15.25 -11.77 -11.39
C ASP A 391 14.90 -10.32 -10.96
N THR A 392 13.68 -10.07 -10.50
CA THR A 392 13.27 -8.73 -10.04
C THR A 392 13.80 -8.39 -8.64
N CYS A 393 14.01 -9.39 -7.78
CA CYS A 393 14.53 -9.18 -6.43
C CYS A 393 16.07 -9.11 -6.39
N PHE A 394 16.74 -10.11 -6.94
CA PHE A 394 18.20 -10.23 -6.86
C PHE A 394 18.91 -9.89 -8.17
N GLY A 395 18.20 -10.00 -9.30
CA GLY A 395 18.72 -9.65 -10.62
C GLY A 395 19.47 -10.77 -11.31
N ILE A 396 20.69 -10.51 -11.72
CA ILE A 396 21.47 -11.33 -12.65
C ILE A 396 22.47 -12.18 -11.88
N PRO A 397 22.44 -13.53 -12.03
CA PRO A 397 23.41 -14.42 -11.39
C PRO A 397 24.85 -14.00 -11.68
N ASP A 398 25.73 -14.07 -10.68
CA ASP A 398 27.14 -13.71 -10.73
C ASP A 398 27.47 -12.25 -11.09
N VAL A 399 26.45 -11.43 -11.35
CA VAL A 399 26.58 -9.99 -11.63
C VAL A 399 26.03 -9.17 -10.46
N THR A 400 24.78 -9.39 -10.09
CA THR A 400 24.14 -8.64 -9.01
C THR A 400 24.01 -9.45 -7.71
N TYR A 401 24.00 -10.77 -7.81
CA TYR A 401 23.97 -11.67 -6.66
C TYR A 401 24.73 -12.97 -6.90
N THR A 402 25.05 -13.68 -5.80
CA THR A 402 25.58 -15.04 -5.80
C THR A 402 24.83 -15.88 -4.78
N LEU A 403 24.85 -17.20 -4.91
CA LEU A 403 24.30 -18.12 -3.93
C LEU A 403 25.36 -18.44 -2.86
N LYS A 404 25.14 -18.00 -1.61
CA LYS A 404 25.96 -18.36 -0.45
C LYS A 404 25.20 -19.38 0.40
N ASN A 405 25.65 -20.62 0.39
CA ASN A 405 24.96 -21.74 1.05
C ASN A 405 23.48 -21.87 0.63
N GLY A 406 23.19 -21.66 -0.66
CA GLY A 406 21.84 -21.71 -1.21
C GLY A 406 21.00 -20.46 -0.99
N VAL A 407 21.51 -19.44 -0.27
CA VAL A 407 20.81 -18.18 -0.02
C VAL A 407 21.27 -17.12 -1.03
N PRO A 408 20.37 -16.51 -1.79
CA PRO A 408 20.70 -15.40 -2.68
C PRO A 408 21.27 -14.23 -1.87
N THR A 409 22.46 -13.78 -2.24
CA THR A 409 23.18 -12.72 -1.54
C THR A 409 23.70 -11.73 -2.56
N LEU A 410 23.38 -10.46 -2.40
CA LEU A 410 23.86 -9.39 -3.28
C LEU A 410 25.40 -9.38 -3.35
N THR A 411 25.94 -9.03 -4.50
CA THR A 411 27.39 -8.82 -4.63
C THR A 411 27.82 -7.60 -3.81
N PRO A 412 29.08 -7.55 -3.33
CA PRO A 412 29.53 -6.46 -2.45
C PRO A 412 29.31 -5.05 -3.03
N GLU A 413 29.42 -4.89 -4.34
CA GLU A 413 29.19 -3.61 -5.01
C GLU A 413 27.71 -3.20 -4.94
N VAL A 414 26.80 -4.12 -5.26
CA VAL A 414 25.36 -3.88 -5.21
C VAL A 414 24.90 -3.66 -3.79
N GLU A 415 25.37 -4.46 -2.83
CA GLU A 415 25.08 -4.30 -1.40
C GLU A 415 25.55 -2.95 -0.87
N LYS A 416 26.76 -2.52 -1.26
CA LYS A 416 27.27 -1.19 -0.88
C LYS A 416 26.39 -0.08 -1.40
N LEU A 417 25.97 -0.12 -2.68
CA LEU A 417 25.07 0.89 -3.25
C LEU A 417 23.68 0.83 -2.61
N ASP A 418 23.18 -0.36 -2.33
CA ASP A 418 21.90 -0.52 -1.61
C ASP A 418 21.90 0.17 -0.24
N GLN A 419 23.06 0.25 0.42
CA GLN A 419 23.24 0.88 1.73
C GLN A 419 23.61 2.37 1.66
N THR A 420 24.21 2.85 0.57
CA THR A 420 24.78 4.21 0.52
C THR A 420 24.12 5.13 -0.51
N ASP A 421 23.58 4.59 -1.59
CA ASP A 421 22.92 5.33 -2.67
C ASP A 421 21.86 4.46 -3.37
N LYS A 422 20.71 4.36 -2.72
CA LYS A 422 19.59 3.55 -3.22
C LYS A 422 19.15 3.97 -4.64
N ASN A 423 19.14 5.28 -4.94
CA ASN A 423 18.76 5.76 -6.25
C ASN A 423 19.72 5.28 -7.34
N LEU A 424 21.03 5.32 -7.08
CA LEU A 424 22.02 4.82 -8.01
C LEU A 424 21.93 3.30 -8.15
N GLN A 425 21.70 2.57 -7.05
CA GLN A 425 21.47 1.13 -7.10
C GLN A 425 20.27 0.79 -7.99
N GLU A 426 19.14 1.46 -7.83
CA GLU A 426 17.92 1.20 -8.60
C GLU A 426 18.05 1.59 -10.09
N THR A 427 18.73 2.70 -10.40
CA THR A 427 18.95 3.13 -11.79
C THR A 427 20.01 2.27 -12.51
N ARG A 428 21.07 1.89 -11.81
CA ARG A 428 22.17 1.10 -12.41
C ARG A 428 21.85 -0.39 -12.47
N TYR A 429 21.36 -0.96 -11.37
CA TYR A 429 21.14 -2.40 -11.24
C TYR A 429 19.67 -2.78 -11.29
N GLY A 430 18.79 -2.08 -10.56
CA GLY A 430 17.35 -2.31 -10.57
C GLY A 430 16.90 -3.55 -9.81
N VAL A 431 17.66 -3.96 -8.80
CA VAL A 431 17.34 -5.10 -7.91
C VAL A 431 16.46 -4.66 -6.72
N GLN A 432 16.19 -5.58 -5.79
CA GLN A 432 15.38 -5.35 -4.59
C GLN A 432 13.97 -4.82 -4.92
N TYR A 433 13.36 -5.45 -5.94
CA TYR A 433 12.05 -5.07 -6.41
C TYR A 433 11.92 -3.59 -6.81
N THR A 434 12.91 -3.05 -7.50
CA THR A 434 12.77 -1.72 -8.14
C THR A 434 11.47 -1.62 -8.95
N TYR A 435 11.06 -2.73 -9.56
CA TYR A 435 9.79 -2.91 -10.29
C TYR A 435 8.82 -3.78 -9.48
N TRP A 436 8.28 -3.22 -8.45
CA TRP A 436 7.50 -3.87 -7.38
C TRP A 436 6.08 -4.32 -7.75
N MET A 437 5.57 -4.02 -8.94
CA MET A 437 4.16 -4.16 -9.30
C MET A 437 3.56 -5.55 -9.07
N LEU A 438 4.37 -6.59 -9.18
CA LEU A 438 3.97 -7.98 -8.94
C LEU A 438 4.87 -8.71 -7.94
N MET A 439 5.63 -7.96 -7.12
CA MET A 439 6.50 -8.58 -6.10
C MET A 439 5.70 -9.46 -5.14
N ASP A 440 6.30 -10.59 -4.75
CA ASP A 440 5.75 -11.50 -3.76
C ASP A 440 6.73 -11.66 -2.58
N ASN A 441 6.39 -11.07 -1.45
CA ASN A 441 7.24 -11.08 -0.26
C ASN A 441 7.37 -12.48 0.39
N ALA A 442 6.49 -13.43 0.06
CA ALA A 442 6.61 -14.81 0.53
C ALA A 442 7.87 -15.46 -0.03
N TRP A 443 8.24 -15.20 -1.29
CA TRP A 443 9.50 -15.66 -1.88
C TRP A 443 10.73 -15.11 -1.15
N GLN A 444 10.77 -13.81 -0.84
CA GLN A 444 11.88 -13.25 -0.04
C GLN A 444 12.01 -13.94 1.31
N THR A 445 10.87 -14.19 1.97
CA THR A 445 10.84 -14.87 3.27
C THR A 445 11.34 -16.31 3.14
N GLN A 446 10.96 -17.00 2.07
CA GLN A 446 11.41 -18.36 1.76
C GLN A 446 12.92 -18.43 1.50
N TRP A 447 13.46 -17.51 0.71
CA TRP A 447 14.88 -17.47 0.38
C TRP A 447 15.75 -16.99 1.56
N GLY A 448 15.16 -16.47 2.63
CA GLY A 448 15.89 -15.98 3.80
C GLY A 448 16.70 -14.72 3.50
N ALA A 449 16.21 -13.87 2.59
CA ALA A 449 16.84 -12.60 2.25
C ALA A 449 17.11 -11.75 3.50
N LYS A 450 18.30 -11.13 3.55
CA LYS A 450 18.70 -10.27 4.67
C LYS A 450 18.24 -8.84 4.44
N TYR A 451 17.87 -8.19 5.51
CA TYR A 451 17.66 -6.73 5.50
C TYR A 451 19.00 -5.99 5.52
N SER A 452 19.04 -4.77 4.99
CA SER A 452 20.21 -3.91 5.19
C SER A 452 20.40 -3.61 6.67
N PRO A 453 21.65 -3.38 7.14
CA PRO A 453 21.92 -3.14 8.58
C PRO A 453 21.11 -1.99 9.18
N ALA A 454 20.79 -0.97 8.37
CA ALA A 454 19.99 0.17 8.82
C ALA A 454 18.51 -0.20 9.08
N LEU A 455 17.99 -1.26 8.47
CA LEU A 455 16.59 -1.67 8.53
C LEU A 455 16.36 -2.96 9.32
N GLU A 456 17.41 -3.70 9.61
CA GLU A 456 17.31 -5.05 10.20
C GLU A 456 16.58 -5.02 11.55
N GLN A 457 17.00 -4.14 12.45
CA GLN A 457 16.43 -4.11 13.81
C GLN A 457 14.93 -3.79 13.81
N PRO A 458 14.41 -2.73 13.12
CA PRO A 458 12.97 -2.47 13.08
C PRO A 458 12.16 -3.61 12.48
N GLN A 459 12.66 -4.26 11.43
CA GLN A 459 11.99 -5.39 10.80
C GLN A 459 11.92 -6.61 11.74
N LEU A 460 13.06 -7.01 12.30
CA LEU A 460 13.13 -8.18 13.17
C LEU A 460 12.33 -7.99 14.47
N TRP A 461 12.30 -6.77 15.00
CA TRP A 461 11.56 -6.45 16.22
C TRP A 461 10.05 -6.73 16.07
N THR A 462 9.47 -6.53 14.88
CA THR A 462 8.04 -6.72 14.65
C THR A 462 7.61 -8.19 14.61
N ARG A 463 8.51 -9.12 14.31
CA ARG A 463 8.18 -10.54 14.05
C ARG A 463 7.29 -11.22 15.09
N PRO A 464 7.50 -11.05 16.41
CA PRO A 464 6.67 -11.70 17.43
C PRO A 464 5.22 -11.22 17.46
N TYR A 465 4.95 -10.05 16.86
CA TYR A 465 3.68 -9.34 16.97
C TYR A 465 2.84 -9.40 15.69
N VAL A 466 3.39 -9.97 14.61
CA VAL A 466 2.71 -9.99 13.30
C VAL A 466 1.39 -10.77 13.39
N THR A 467 0.33 -10.10 12.99
CA THR A 467 -1.05 -10.57 13.06
C THR A 467 -1.71 -10.43 11.68
N SER A 468 -2.45 -11.45 11.26
CA SER A 468 -3.25 -11.38 10.03
C SER A 468 -4.55 -10.60 10.29
N PHE A 469 -4.78 -9.58 9.50
CA PHE A 469 -6.03 -8.83 9.44
C PHE A 469 -6.79 -9.07 8.12
N ALA A 470 -6.47 -10.14 7.40
CA ALA A 470 -6.97 -10.41 6.05
C ALA A 470 -8.51 -10.30 5.91
N ALA A 471 -9.27 -10.78 6.89
CA ALA A 471 -10.73 -10.69 6.86
C ALA A 471 -11.25 -9.26 7.12
N TYR A 472 -10.50 -8.47 7.89
CA TYR A 472 -10.88 -7.13 8.36
C TYR A 472 -10.43 -6.01 7.41
N ASP A 473 -9.27 -6.17 6.77
CA ASP A 473 -8.68 -5.14 5.90
C ASP A 473 -9.53 -4.89 4.63
N ASN A 474 -10.31 -5.88 4.20
CA ASN A 474 -11.13 -5.79 2.97
C ASN A 474 -12.63 -5.73 3.27
N VAL A 475 -13.02 -5.05 4.33
CA VAL A 475 -14.42 -4.71 4.58
C VAL A 475 -14.72 -3.40 3.83
N GLN A 476 -15.07 -3.51 2.54
CA GLN A 476 -15.38 -2.39 1.67
C GLN A 476 -16.87 -2.34 1.37
N ILE A 477 -17.45 -1.14 1.53
CA ILE A 477 -18.85 -0.88 1.16
C ILE A 477 -18.93 -0.62 -0.35
N ALA A 478 -20.01 -1.07 -0.97
CA ALA A 478 -20.25 -0.85 -2.39
C ALA A 478 -20.28 0.66 -2.71
N PRO A 479 -19.45 1.15 -3.65
CA PRO A 479 -19.42 2.55 -4.01
C PRO A 479 -20.80 3.08 -4.42
N GLY A 480 -21.15 4.27 -3.93
CA GLY A 480 -22.44 4.94 -4.24
C GLY A 480 -23.65 4.39 -3.49
N SER A 481 -23.49 3.41 -2.58
CA SER A 481 -24.58 2.97 -1.69
C SER A 481 -24.83 4.00 -0.58
N ASP A 482 -26.00 3.89 0.08
CA ASP A 482 -26.30 4.73 1.26
C ASP A 482 -25.23 4.54 2.36
N GLU A 483 -24.75 3.32 2.55
CA GLU A 483 -23.72 2.99 3.52
C GLU A 483 -22.37 3.61 3.16
N ASP A 484 -22.03 3.72 1.88
CA ASP A 484 -20.83 4.41 1.40
C ASP A 484 -20.90 5.92 1.67
N LEU A 485 -22.08 6.52 1.48
CA LEU A 485 -22.31 7.92 1.85
C LEU A 485 -22.13 8.13 3.36
N ILE A 486 -22.73 7.26 4.18
CA ILE A 486 -22.58 7.31 5.65
C ILE A 486 -21.11 7.16 6.04
N PHE A 487 -20.40 6.18 5.47
CA PHE A 487 -18.98 5.97 5.72
C PHE A 487 -18.15 7.22 5.40
N SER A 488 -18.33 7.76 4.21
CA SER A 488 -17.60 8.92 3.73
C SER A 488 -17.84 10.17 4.58
N GLU A 489 -19.09 10.40 5.04
CA GLU A 489 -19.42 11.52 5.91
C GLU A 489 -18.80 11.38 7.31
N ILE A 490 -18.82 10.17 7.90
CA ILE A 490 -18.20 9.94 9.21
C ILE A 490 -16.68 10.13 9.09
N GLN A 491 -16.06 9.59 8.04
CA GLN A 491 -14.62 9.66 7.85
C GLN A 491 -14.14 11.11 7.63
N ARG A 492 -14.82 11.89 6.81
CA ARG A 492 -14.53 13.32 6.65
C ARG A 492 -14.70 14.11 7.96
N ARG A 493 -15.74 13.82 8.72
CA ARG A 493 -15.95 14.45 10.02
C ARG A 493 -14.84 14.07 11.00
N TRP A 494 -14.42 12.81 11.02
CA TRP A 494 -13.33 12.32 11.84
C TRP A 494 -11.99 12.98 11.47
N GLY A 495 -11.67 13.06 10.18
CA GLY A 495 -10.45 13.73 9.69
C GLY A 495 -10.35 15.19 10.13
N LYS A 496 -11.49 15.88 10.28
CA LYS A 496 -11.57 17.23 10.83
C LYS A 496 -11.45 17.28 12.36
N ASP A 497 -12.17 16.41 13.05
CA ASP A 497 -12.29 16.47 14.51
C ASP A 497 -11.06 15.91 15.23
N LEU A 498 -10.39 14.87 14.70
CA LEU A 498 -9.18 14.28 15.28
C LEU A 498 -8.07 15.31 15.55
N PRO A 499 -7.59 16.10 14.56
CA PRO A 499 -6.57 17.11 14.84
C PRO A 499 -7.06 18.24 15.75
N LEU A 500 -8.36 18.54 15.79
CA LEU A 500 -8.93 19.51 16.76
C LEU A 500 -8.86 18.96 18.18
N MET A 501 -9.22 17.68 18.39
CA MET A 501 -9.09 17.00 19.68
C MET A 501 -7.66 17.03 20.21
N LEU A 502 -6.67 16.70 19.35
CA LEU A 502 -5.26 16.68 19.73
C LEU A 502 -4.70 18.08 20.04
N ARG A 503 -5.32 19.15 19.54
CA ARG A 503 -4.95 20.54 19.81
C ARG A 503 -5.84 21.22 20.84
N ALA A 504 -6.82 20.52 21.39
CA ALA A 504 -7.74 21.06 22.39
C ALA A 504 -6.99 21.61 23.62
N LYS A 505 -7.38 22.79 24.10
CA LYS A 505 -6.71 23.49 25.20
C LYS A 505 -6.96 22.84 26.56
N THR A 506 -8.13 22.20 26.72
CA THR A 506 -8.56 21.56 27.96
C THR A 506 -9.12 20.16 27.70
N ASP A 507 -9.19 19.33 28.75
CA ASP A 507 -9.86 18.03 28.67
C ASP A 507 -11.35 18.20 28.35
N ALA A 508 -12.01 19.21 28.90
CA ALA A 508 -13.42 19.51 28.62
C ALA A 508 -13.66 19.84 27.14
N GLU A 509 -12.75 20.57 26.50
CA GLU A 509 -12.81 20.85 25.04
C GLU A 509 -12.62 19.57 24.22
N PHE A 510 -11.64 18.74 24.58
CA PHE A 510 -11.44 17.43 23.95
C PHE A 510 -12.69 16.55 24.08
N ASP A 511 -13.22 16.42 25.31
CA ASP A 511 -14.38 15.58 25.60
C ASP A 511 -15.64 16.10 24.89
N LYS A 512 -15.78 17.43 24.74
CA LYS A 512 -16.89 18.03 23.98
C LYS A 512 -16.79 17.68 22.50
N ILE A 513 -15.62 17.86 21.86
CA ILE A 513 -15.44 17.53 20.43
C ILE A 513 -15.73 16.04 20.20
N TRP A 514 -15.25 15.18 21.10
CA TRP A 514 -15.50 13.76 21.04
C TRP A 514 -17.00 13.42 21.17
N ALA A 515 -17.70 13.99 22.13
CA ALA A 515 -19.13 13.78 22.34
C ALA A 515 -19.96 14.26 21.12
N ASP A 516 -19.62 15.43 20.59
CA ASP A 516 -20.25 15.98 19.37
C ASP A 516 -20.03 15.05 18.16
N PHE A 517 -18.82 14.51 18.00
CA PHE A 517 -18.52 13.52 16.96
C PHE A 517 -19.32 12.23 17.13
N GLN A 518 -19.40 11.66 18.34
CA GLN A 518 -20.18 10.44 18.58
C GLN A 518 -21.68 10.65 18.34
N THR A 519 -22.20 11.81 18.72
CA THR A 519 -23.59 12.18 18.44
C THR A 519 -23.84 12.26 16.93
N PHE A 520 -22.96 12.93 16.20
CA PHE A 520 -23.02 13.00 14.74
C PHE A 520 -22.97 11.60 14.10
N LYS A 521 -21.98 10.77 14.47
CA LYS A 521 -21.79 9.40 13.97
C LYS A 521 -23.07 8.57 14.12
N LYS A 522 -23.75 8.64 15.25
CA LYS A 522 -25.04 7.97 15.49
C LYS A 522 -26.17 8.55 14.63
N SER A 523 -26.24 9.87 14.54
CA SER A 523 -27.37 10.56 13.86
C SER A 523 -27.45 10.29 12.36
N ILE A 524 -26.32 10.01 11.71
CA ILE A 524 -26.28 9.75 10.27
C ILE A 524 -26.38 8.27 9.89
N GLY A 525 -26.55 7.36 10.88
CA GLY A 525 -26.85 5.96 10.61
C GLY A 525 -25.66 5.01 10.73
N TYR A 526 -24.71 5.25 11.62
CA TYR A 526 -23.55 4.38 11.86
C TYR A 526 -23.95 2.91 12.09
N GLU A 527 -25.06 2.65 12.80
CA GLU A 527 -25.51 1.28 13.06
C GLU A 527 -25.86 0.52 11.76
N LYS A 528 -26.46 1.22 10.78
CA LYS A 528 -26.74 0.66 9.45
C LYS A 528 -25.44 0.29 8.73
N LEU A 529 -24.48 1.20 8.73
CA LEU A 529 -23.15 0.99 8.18
C LEU A 529 -22.43 -0.21 8.84
N GLN A 530 -22.40 -0.24 10.18
CA GLN A 530 -21.75 -1.31 10.93
C GLN A 530 -22.38 -2.69 10.65
N ALA A 531 -23.71 -2.75 10.49
CA ALA A 531 -24.40 -3.98 10.12
C ALA A 531 -23.97 -4.48 8.73
N ALA A 532 -23.91 -3.60 7.74
CA ALA A 532 -23.44 -3.92 6.38
C ALA A 532 -21.97 -4.38 6.40
N GLN A 533 -21.09 -3.66 7.09
CA GLN A 533 -19.68 -4.02 7.26
C GLN A 533 -19.52 -5.38 7.97
N THR A 534 -20.38 -5.69 8.94
CA THR A 534 -20.35 -6.99 9.64
C THR A 534 -20.74 -8.15 8.71
N VAL A 535 -21.71 -7.95 7.83
CA VAL A 535 -22.06 -8.96 6.80
C VAL A 535 -20.86 -9.22 5.89
N MET A 536 -20.16 -8.19 5.45
CA MET A 536 -18.96 -8.32 4.61
C MET A 536 -17.81 -9.00 5.34
N LEU A 537 -17.57 -8.65 6.61
CA LEU A 537 -16.58 -9.34 7.45
C LEU A 537 -16.85 -10.83 7.50
N ASN A 538 -18.11 -11.24 7.73
CA ASN A 538 -18.47 -12.64 7.79
C ASN A 538 -18.29 -13.34 6.44
N ALA A 539 -18.61 -12.70 5.32
CA ALA A 539 -18.34 -13.21 3.98
C ALA A 539 -16.82 -13.37 3.73
N ASN A 540 -16.01 -12.40 4.16
CA ASN A 540 -14.55 -12.49 4.06
C ASN A 540 -14.00 -13.66 4.90
N LYS A 541 -14.47 -13.82 6.14
CA LYS A 541 -14.10 -14.95 7.01
C LYS A 541 -14.44 -16.28 6.34
N GLN A 542 -15.64 -16.41 5.79
CA GLN A 542 -16.06 -17.62 5.08
C GLN A 542 -15.16 -17.89 3.86
N LYS A 543 -14.89 -16.87 3.04
CA LYS A 543 -14.03 -16.95 1.84
C LYS A 543 -12.59 -17.37 2.18
N LEU A 544 -12.09 -16.96 3.34
CA LEU A 544 -10.75 -17.28 3.83
C LEU A 544 -10.68 -18.53 4.71
N GLY A 545 -11.81 -19.20 4.97
CA GLY A 545 -11.87 -20.36 5.88
C GLY A 545 -11.56 -20.01 7.34
N ILE A 546 -11.72 -18.75 7.74
CA ILE A 546 -11.49 -18.27 9.11
C ILE A 546 -12.80 -18.40 9.91
N LYS A 547 -12.72 -18.99 11.11
CA LYS A 547 -13.88 -19.16 12.00
C LYS A 547 -14.12 -17.93 12.88
#